data_223c58a5ff7e7780387fec504a8d4a22
#
_entry.id   223c58a5ff7e7780387fec504a8d4a22
#
_cell.length_a   1.000
_cell.length_b   1.000
_cell.length_c   1.000
_cell.angle_alpha   90.00
_cell.angle_beta   90.00
_cell.angle_gamma   90.00
#
_symmetry.space_group_name_H-M   'P 1'
#
loop_
_entity.id
_entity.type
_entity.pdbx_description
1 polymer ?
#
loop_
_entity_poly.entity_id
_entity_poly.type
_entity_poly.pdbx_seq_one_letter_code
_entity_poly.pdbx_strand_id
1 'polypeptide(L)'
;MAFRLQKKARLMAVLGLTLMLSGCGAQLLSQREIVRAVFFDRSPEGYTAVLLLNDHQGEQDGDYKTASASGNTPALAWDSAANSLPGKAFYGLMDLAVLPPDCSWQEAQEIGALVEQTAQPAPEIAVYLLGTSEQTSTRDRAGDLYDTLHLQQKNLGLHCGLQTLFASDAACAVPVCAEEGYAFSFLSKDGRNVFCHEALSAQLAAVLTGEADRMDCVLESEEIRFRAGTNLAVQPDSADHAQVLLTLRECRLTDLKGQNRGEEEMGAQLEQALQNAFVRIENQLFDWEGDPLNLRFWAANRYGASNVPVRATLTVLRENAPEHS
;
A
#
# COMPACT_ATOMS: atom_id res chain seq x y z
N MET A 1 24.36 -52.94 42.77
CA MET A 1 23.13 -53.11 41.99
C MET A 1 22.47 -51.73 41.67
N ALA A 2 22.50 -50.77 42.55
CA ALA A 2 21.88 -49.42 42.37
C ALA A 2 22.44 -48.62 41.20
N PHE A 3 23.72 -48.68 40.88
CA PHE A 3 24.35 -47.89 39.80
C PHE A 3 23.89 -48.25 38.38
N ARG A 4 23.49 -49.53 38.17
CA ARG A 4 22.97 -50.00 36.88
C ARG A 4 21.51 -49.55 36.65
N LEU A 5 20.72 -49.42 37.73
CA LEU A 5 19.35 -48.93 37.67
C LEU A 5 19.31 -47.44 37.32
N GLN A 6 20.21 -46.65 37.93
CA GLN A 6 20.28 -45.19 37.66
C GLN A 6 20.68 -44.87 36.22
N LYS A 7 21.59 -45.69 35.60
CA LYS A 7 21.93 -45.52 34.16
C LYS A 7 20.76 -45.84 33.24
N LYS A 8 19.98 -46.91 33.57
CA LYS A 8 18.79 -47.27 32.76
C LYS A 8 17.68 -46.21 32.88
N ALA A 9 17.46 -45.65 34.05
CA ALA A 9 16.47 -44.57 34.30
C ALA A 9 16.85 -43.29 33.52
N ARG A 10 18.13 -42.89 33.49
CA ARG A 10 18.59 -41.75 32.72
C ARG A 10 18.46 -41.97 31.23
N LEU A 11 18.77 -43.20 30.74
CA LEU A 11 18.60 -43.53 29.32
C LEU A 11 17.14 -43.48 28.87
N MET A 12 16.21 -43.99 29.72
CA MET A 12 14.75 -43.91 29.47
C MET A 12 14.24 -42.47 29.53
N ALA A 13 14.74 -41.64 30.41
CA ALA A 13 14.37 -40.22 30.47
C ALA A 13 14.83 -39.42 29.23
N VAL A 14 16.05 -39.69 28.74
CA VAL A 14 16.58 -39.09 27.53
C VAL A 14 15.81 -39.57 26.30
N LEU A 15 15.47 -40.85 26.23
CA LEU A 15 14.67 -41.43 25.14
C LEU A 15 13.23 -40.86 25.15
N GLY A 16 12.64 -40.69 26.31
CA GLY A 16 11.32 -40.05 26.50
C GLY A 16 11.34 -38.59 26.07
N LEU A 17 12.41 -37.85 26.40
CA LEU A 17 12.57 -36.46 26.03
C LEU A 17 12.77 -36.27 24.50
N THR A 18 13.54 -37.17 23.87
CA THR A 18 13.70 -37.13 22.40
C THR A 18 12.41 -37.51 21.67
N LEU A 19 11.60 -38.43 22.20
CA LEU A 19 10.30 -38.78 21.62
C LEU A 19 9.28 -37.62 21.79
N MET A 20 9.35 -36.84 22.87
CA MET A 20 8.50 -35.65 23.03
C MET A 20 8.92 -34.50 22.12
N LEU A 21 10.21 -34.37 21.81
CA LEU A 21 10.72 -33.33 20.88
C LEU A 21 10.47 -33.68 19.40
N SER A 22 10.28 -34.96 19.06
CA SER A 22 9.95 -35.39 17.70
C SER A 22 8.44 -35.32 17.40
N GLY A 23 7.59 -35.03 18.41
CA GLY A 23 6.14 -34.98 18.28
C GLY A 23 5.52 -33.68 17.81
N CYS A 24 6.28 -32.61 17.59
CA CYS A 24 5.79 -31.45 16.86
C CYS A 24 5.78 -31.81 15.37
N GLY A 25 4.60 -32.11 14.83
CA GLY A 25 4.34 -32.31 13.41
C GLY A 25 4.59 -31.03 12.61
N ALA A 26 5.85 -30.57 12.59
CA ALA A 26 6.27 -29.50 11.68
C ALA A 26 6.17 -30.06 10.27
N GLN A 27 5.05 -29.77 9.59
CA GLN A 27 4.98 -29.98 8.14
C GLN A 27 6.18 -29.27 7.53
N LEU A 28 6.97 -30.04 6.75
CA LEU A 28 8.09 -29.49 6.02
C LEU A 28 7.62 -28.31 5.17
N LEU A 29 8.39 -27.24 5.13
CA LEU A 29 8.06 -26.03 4.35
C LEU A 29 7.80 -26.39 2.87
N SER A 30 8.49 -27.42 2.37
CA SER A 30 8.30 -27.98 1.02
C SER A 30 6.91 -28.61 0.75
N GLN A 31 6.08 -28.79 1.78
CA GLN A 31 4.70 -29.29 1.65
C GLN A 31 3.66 -28.18 1.78
N ARG A 32 4.08 -26.94 1.89
CA ARG A 32 3.22 -25.79 2.03
C ARG A 32 3.18 -24.98 0.74
N GLU A 33 2.00 -24.50 0.40
CA GLU A 33 1.82 -23.54 -0.68
C GLU A 33 2.06 -22.14 -0.13
N ILE A 34 3.17 -21.51 -0.53
CA ILE A 34 3.56 -20.19 -0.02
C ILE A 34 2.78 -19.12 -0.77
N VAL A 35 1.85 -18.49 -0.07
CA VAL A 35 1.07 -17.36 -0.59
C VAL A 35 1.87 -16.07 -0.42
N ARG A 36 2.03 -15.31 -1.53
CA ARG A 36 2.71 -14.03 -1.57
C ARG A 36 1.73 -12.87 -1.55
N ALA A 37 0.60 -13.02 -2.24
CA ALA A 37 -0.42 -11.99 -2.31
C ALA A 37 -1.83 -12.58 -2.34
N VAL A 38 -2.79 -11.76 -1.95
CA VAL A 38 -4.21 -11.98 -2.20
C VAL A 38 -4.80 -10.80 -2.95
N PHE A 39 -5.54 -11.10 -4.00
CA PHE A 39 -6.30 -10.11 -4.76
C PHE A 39 -7.79 -10.43 -4.60
N PHE A 40 -8.57 -9.42 -4.24
CA PHE A 40 -10.01 -9.50 -4.25
C PHE A 40 -10.54 -8.73 -5.45
N ASP A 41 -11.47 -9.34 -6.16
CA ASP A 41 -12.12 -8.77 -7.34
C ASP A 41 -13.64 -8.96 -7.22
N ARG A 42 -14.41 -8.26 -8.05
CA ARG A 42 -15.85 -8.43 -8.16
C ARG A 42 -16.17 -9.64 -9.03
N SER A 43 -17.22 -10.33 -8.66
CA SER A 43 -17.80 -11.40 -9.45
C SER A 43 -19.33 -11.28 -9.47
N PRO A 44 -20.03 -11.93 -10.41
CA PRO A 44 -21.50 -11.97 -10.42
C PRO A 44 -22.10 -12.57 -9.12
N GLU A 45 -21.33 -13.39 -8.42
CA GLU A 45 -21.72 -14.05 -7.17
C GLU A 45 -21.30 -13.25 -5.91
N GLY A 46 -20.61 -12.13 -6.08
CA GLY A 46 -20.09 -11.27 -5.02
C GLY A 46 -18.60 -10.97 -5.18
N TYR A 47 -17.74 -11.91 -4.82
CA TYR A 47 -16.30 -11.74 -4.82
C TYR A 47 -15.58 -12.90 -5.48
N THR A 48 -14.43 -12.61 -6.09
CA THR A 48 -13.41 -13.59 -6.44
C THR A 48 -12.15 -13.28 -5.62
N ALA A 49 -11.60 -14.31 -4.98
CA ALA A 49 -10.26 -14.23 -4.38
C ALA A 49 -9.26 -14.94 -5.28
N VAL A 50 -8.13 -14.29 -5.53
CA VAL A 50 -6.99 -14.86 -6.27
C VAL A 50 -5.79 -14.89 -5.33
N LEU A 51 -5.29 -16.08 -5.02
CA LEU A 51 -4.08 -16.29 -4.26
C LEU A 51 -2.90 -16.39 -5.23
N LEU A 52 -1.90 -15.57 -5.05
CA LEU A 52 -0.63 -15.65 -5.76
C LEU A 52 0.37 -16.47 -4.94
N LEU A 53 0.94 -17.49 -5.55
CA LEU A 53 1.84 -18.42 -4.90
C LEU A 53 3.21 -18.42 -5.61
N ASN A 54 4.27 -18.61 -4.85
CA ASN A 54 5.57 -18.91 -5.45
C ASN A 54 5.52 -20.26 -6.13
N ASP A 55 5.99 -20.34 -7.36
CA ASP A 55 6.25 -21.63 -8.01
C ASP A 55 7.63 -22.16 -7.62
N HIS A 56 7.65 -23.10 -6.67
CA HIS A 56 8.90 -23.76 -6.25
C HIS A 56 9.48 -24.72 -7.30
N GLN A 57 8.76 -24.96 -8.40
CA GLN A 57 9.19 -25.87 -9.48
C GLN A 57 9.67 -25.08 -10.71
N GLY A 58 9.48 -23.75 -10.73
CA GLY A 58 9.98 -22.89 -11.79
C GLY A 58 11.51 -22.80 -11.74
N GLU A 59 12.14 -22.84 -12.90
CA GLU A 59 13.61 -22.70 -13.03
C GLU A 59 14.09 -21.24 -12.88
N GLN A 60 13.16 -20.28 -12.75
CA GLN A 60 13.44 -18.84 -12.65
C GLN A 60 12.81 -18.24 -11.40
N ASP A 61 13.54 -17.35 -10.73
CA ASP A 61 12.97 -16.45 -9.72
C ASP A 61 11.90 -15.56 -10.40
N GLY A 62 10.64 -15.65 -9.94
CA GLY A 62 9.53 -14.86 -10.49
C GLY A 62 8.44 -15.70 -11.17
N ASP A 63 8.56 -17.03 -11.22
CA ASP A 63 7.45 -17.87 -11.66
C ASP A 63 6.39 -17.95 -10.57
N TYR A 64 5.16 -17.51 -10.90
CA TYR A 64 4.01 -17.51 -9.99
C TYR A 64 2.95 -18.51 -10.45
N LYS A 65 2.28 -19.11 -9.46
CA LYS A 65 1.04 -19.86 -9.65
C LYS A 65 -0.13 -19.10 -9.03
N THR A 66 -1.32 -19.31 -9.56
CA THR A 66 -2.53 -18.72 -9.00
C THR A 66 -3.55 -19.79 -8.63
N ALA A 67 -4.23 -19.59 -7.50
CA ALA A 67 -5.44 -20.31 -7.17
C ALA A 67 -6.57 -19.29 -6.98
N SER A 68 -7.74 -19.55 -7.55
CA SER A 68 -8.83 -18.59 -7.48
C SER A 68 -10.16 -19.30 -7.26
N ALA A 69 -11.06 -18.63 -6.52
CA ALA A 69 -12.43 -19.09 -6.34
C ALA A 69 -13.34 -17.89 -6.07
N SER A 70 -14.64 -18.06 -6.35
CA SER A 70 -15.67 -17.07 -6.08
C SER A 70 -16.49 -17.45 -4.85
N GLY A 71 -17.10 -16.43 -4.22
CA GLY A 71 -17.97 -16.59 -3.06
C GLY A 71 -18.80 -15.34 -2.81
N ASN A 72 -19.87 -15.48 -2.02
CA ASN A 72 -20.77 -14.36 -1.69
C ASN A 72 -20.11 -13.32 -0.78
N THR A 73 -19.03 -13.70 -0.09
CA THR A 73 -18.25 -12.84 0.79
C THR A 73 -16.76 -12.99 0.50
N PRO A 74 -15.94 -12.00 0.83
CA PRO A 74 -14.48 -12.11 0.69
C PRO A 74 -13.92 -13.35 1.42
N ALA A 75 -14.42 -13.65 2.60
CA ALA A 75 -13.99 -14.81 3.40
C ALA A 75 -14.29 -16.14 2.70
N LEU A 76 -15.49 -16.31 2.16
CA LEU A 76 -15.86 -17.53 1.44
C LEU A 76 -15.07 -17.69 0.14
N ALA A 77 -14.83 -16.61 -0.59
CA ALA A 77 -13.99 -16.63 -1.79
C ALA A 77 -12.56 -17.06 -1.43
N TRP A 78 -11.99 -16.48 -0.39
CA TRP A 78 -10.63 -16.81 0.09
C TRP A 78 -10.53 -18.28 0.54
N ASP A 79 -11.43 -18.72 1.42
CA ASP A 79 -11.42 -20.11 1.91
C ASP A 79 -11.56 -21.10 0.77
N SER A 80 -12.44 -20.81 -0.20
CA SER A 80 -12.63 -21.65 -1.38
C SER A 80 -11.38 -21.72 -2.24
N ALA A 81 -10.68 -20.57 -2.46
CA ALA A 81 -9.42 -20.53 -3.19
C ALA A 81 -8.32 -21.31 -2.44
N ALA A 82 -8.22 -21.14 -1.12
CA ALA A 82 -7.25 -21.86 -0.29
C ALA A 82 -7.51 -23.38 -0.29
N ASN A 83 -8.76 -23.78 -0.26
CA ASN A 83 -9.15 -25.20 -0.30
C ASN A 83 -8.95 -25.86 -1.68
N SER A 84 -8.77 -25.09 -2.74
CA SER A 84 -8.42 -25.60 -4.07
C SER A 84 -6.93 -25.95 -4.23
N LEU A 85 -6.09 -25.54 -3.28
CA LEU A 85 -4.65 -25.81 -3.30
C LEU A 85 -4.37 -27.30 -3.03
N PRO A 86 -3.33 -27.86 -3.67
CA PRO A 86 -2.91 -29.25 -3.42
C PRO A 86 -2.27 -29.44 -2.04
N GLY A 87 -1.76 -28.35 -1.43
CA GLY A 87 -1.13 -28.33 -0.12
C GLY A 87 -1.78 -27.31 0.81
N LYS A 88 -1.27 -27.22 2.04
CA LYS A 88 -1.76 -26.24 3.01
C LYS A 88 -1.21 -24.85 2.70
N ALA A 89 -2.07 -23.86 2.54
CA ALA A 89 -1.67 -22.46 2.40
C ALA A 89 -0.80 -21.99 3.58
N PHE A 90 0.27 -21.28 3.29
CA PHE A 90 1.15 -20.64 4.25
C PHE A 90 1.26 -19.15 3.93
N TYR A 91 0.75 -18.32 4.82
CA TYR A 91 0.63 -16.87 4.64
C TYR A 91 1.76 -16.08 5.30
N GLY A 92 2.69 -16.72 6.02
CA GLY A 92 3.74 -16.02 6.78
C GLY A 92 4.75 -15.24 5.93
N LEU A 93 4.68 -15.37 4.60
CA LEU A 93 5.47 -14.58 3.65
C LEU A 93 4.58 -13.71 2.74
N MET A 94 3.31 -13.55 3.08
CA MET A 94 2.40 -12.69 2.34
C MET A 94 2.74 -11.23 2.63
N ASP A 95 2.98 -10.46 1.60
CA ASP A 95 3.43 -9.08 1.67
C ASP A 95 2.54 -8.09 0.90
N LEU A 96 1.48 -8.61 0.23
CA LEU A 96 0.56 -7.80 -0.54
C LEU A 96 -0.89 -8.26 -0.38
N ALA A 97 -1.80 -7.31 -0.16
CA ALA A 97 -3.24 -7.49 -0.25
C ALA A 97 -3.85 -6.43 -1.18
N VAL A 98 -4.66 -6.86 -2.14
CA VAL A 98 -5.34 -5.97 -3.08
C VAL A 98 -6.84 -6.08 -2.88
N LEU A 99 -7.46 -4.97 -2.54
CA LEU A 99 -8.90 -4.81 -2.31
C LEU A 99 -9.64 -4.73 -3.65
N PRO A 100 -10.94 -5.08 -3.70
CA PRO A 100 -11.70 -5.04 -4.95
C PRO A 100 -11.84 -3.60 -5.50
N PRO A 101 -12.10 -3.46 -6.80
CA PRO A 101 -12.41 -2.15 -7.38
C PRO A 101 -13.69 -1.58 -6.73
N ASP A 102 -13.80 -0.26 -6.70
CA ASP A 102 -14.94 0.47 -6.12
C ASP A 102 -15.24 0.07 -4.65
N CYS A 103 -14.21 -0.34 -3.93
CA CYS A 103 -14.30 -0.71 -2.53
C CYS A 103 -14.77 0.48 -1.68
N SER A 104 -15.79 0.26 -0.84
CA SER A 104 -16.18 1.25 0.17
C SER A 104 -15.22 1.24 1.35
N TRP A 105 -15.23 2.31 2.14
CA TRP A 105 -14.44 2.37 3.37
C TRP A 105 -14.76 1.22 4.33
N GLN A 106 -16.05 0.92 4.54
CA GLN A 106 -16.46 -0.19 5.41
C GLN A 106 -15.95 -1.53 4.90
N GLU A 107 -16.07 -1.77 3.61
CA GLU A 107 -15.60 -3.00 2.98
C GLU A 107 -14.09 -3.15 3.07
N ALA A 108 -13.33 -2.05 2.91
CA ALA A 108 -11.88 -2.05 3.09
C ALA A 108 -11.49 -2.46 4.53
N GLN A 109 -12.24 -1.97 5.54
CA GLN A 109 -12.08 -2.37 6.94
C GLN A 109 -12.37 -3.86 7.15
N GLU A 110 -13.46 -4.37 6.59
CA GLU A 110 -13.86 -5.77 6.72
C GLU A 110 -12.84 -6.72 6.07
N ILE A 111 -12.37 -6.38 4.86
CA ILE A 111 -11.34 -7.18 4.17
C ILE A 111 -9.99 -7.05 4.88
N GLY A 112 -9.62 -5.87 5.34
CA GLY A 112 -8.40 -5.68 6.12
C GLY A 112 -8.40 -6.53 7.39
N ALA A 113 -9.50 -6.56 8.13
CA ALA A 113 -9.66 -7.42 9.31
C ALA A 113 -9.62 -8.92 8.95
N LEU A 114 -10.19 -9.31 7.82
CA LEU A 114 -10.09 -10.68 7.31
C LEU A 114 -8.64 -11.07 7.00
N VAL A 115 -7.89 -10.18 6.34
CA VAL A 115 -6.45 -10.38 6.04
C VAL A 115 -5.66 -10.55 7.32
N GLU A 116 -5.87 -9.68 8.31
CA GLU A 116 -5.19 -9.76 9.61
C GLU A 116 -5.48 -11.09 10.33
N GLN A 117 -6.74 -11.49 10.38
CA GLN A 117 -7.16 -12.71 11.09
C GLN A 117 -6.71 -13.99 10.38
N THR A 118 -6.75 -14.03 9.05
CA THR A 118 -6.46 -15.24 8.26
C THR A 118 -4.96 -15.45 8.05
N ALA A 119 -4.27 -14.40 7.65
CA ALA A 119 -2.88 -14.49 7.26
C ALA A 119 -1.92 -14.23 8.43
N GLN A 120 -2.36 -13.48 9.45
CA GLN A 120 -1.48 -12.97 10.50
C GLN A 120 -0.18 -12.39 9.90
N PRO A 121 -0.30 -11.52 8.89
CA PRO A 121 0.85 -11.02 8.16
C PRO A 121 1.67 -10.09 9.04
N ALA A 122 2.86 -9.73 8.53
CA ALA A 122 3.58 -8.62 9.12
C ALA A 122 2.71 -7.34 9.06
N PRO A 123 2.78 -6.44 10.05
CA PRO A 123 2.00 -5.19 10.06
C PRO A 123 2.23 -4.31 8.81
N GLU A 124 3.33 -4.53 8.12
CA GLU A 124 3.81 -3.79 6.95
C GLU A 124 3.31 -4.37 5.61
N ILE A 125 2.38 -5.34 5.64
CA ILE A 125 1.80 -5.83 4.39
C ILE A 125 1.21 -4.67 3.59
N ALA A 126 1.64 -4.54 2.33
CA ALA A 126 1.15 -3.47 1.47
C ALA A 126 -0.32 -3.70 1.08
N VAL A 127 -1.10 -2.62 1.09
CA VAL A 127 -2.51 -2.67 0.72
C VAL A 127 -2.77 -1.72 -0.46
N TYR A 128 -3.47 -2.23 -1.47
CA TYR A 128 -3.86 -1.49 -2.66
C TYR A 128 -5.34 -1.71 -2.98
N LEU A 129 -5.94 -0.77 -3.71
CA LEU A 129 -7.19 -1.02 -4.43
C LEU A 129 -6.88 -1.57 -5.82
N LEU A 130 -7.67 -2.52 -6.29
CA LEU A 130 -7.64 -2.94 -7.67
C LEU A 130 -8.26 -1.85 -8.55
N GLY A 131 -7.56 -1.41 -9.57
CA GLY A 131 -8.12 -0.55 -10.60
C GLY A 131 -9.12 -1.32 -11.47
N THR A 132 -10.14 -0.64 -11.97
CA THR A 132 -11.08 -1.24 -12.93
C THR A 132 -10.34 -1.55 -14.24
N SER A 133 -10.34 -2.82 -14.63
CA SER A 133 -9.86 -3.26 -15.94
C SER A 133 -10.98 -4.01 -16.65
N GLU A 134 -11.30 -3.56 -17.86
CA GLU A 134 -12.38 -4.18 -18.65
C GLU A 134 -11.91 -5.40 -19.46
N GLN A 135 -10.62 -5.67 -19.58
CA GLN A 135 -10.11 -6.55 -20.64
C GLN A 135 -9.47 -7.86 -20.19
N THR A 136 -8.98 -7.96 -18.96
CA THR A 136 -8.21 -9.14 -18.53
C THR A 136 -8.56 -9.56 -17.12
N SER A 137 -8.71 -10.85 -16.89
CA SER A 137 -8.98 -11.43 -15.57
C SER A 137 -7.83 -11.12 -14.59
N THR A 138 -8.17 -10.72 -13.37
CA THR A 138 -7.20 -10.50 -12.27
C THR A 138 -6.32 -11.72 -12.06
N ARG A 139 -6.86 -12.92 -12.24
CA ARG A 139 -6.11 -14.18 -12.13
C ARG A 139 -4.93 -14.26 -13.09
N ASP A 140 -5.15 -13.88 -14.36
CA ASP A 140 -4.15 -14.03 -15.41
C ASP A 140 -3.04 -12.96 -15.31
N ARG A 141 -3.31 -11.88 -14.57
CA ARG A 141 -2.41 -10.72 -14.39
C ARG A 141 -1.77 -10.65 -13.00
N ALA A 142 -2.17 -11.54 -12.08
CA ALA A 142 -1.78 -11.41 -10.68
C ALA A 142 -0.26 -11.34 -10.47
N GLY A 143 0.53 -12.09 -11.24
CA GLY A 143 2.00 -12.05 -11.21
C GLY A 143 2.54 -10.69 -11.67
N ASP A 144 2.14 -10.21 -12.83
CA ASP A 144 2.58 -8.93 -13.39
C ASP A 144 2.18 -7.75 -12.48
N LEU A 145 0.96 -7.81 -11.92
CA LEU A 145 0.49 -6.82 -10.95
C LEU A 145 1.35 -6.82 -9.70
N TYR A 146 1.65 -7.99 -9.15
CA TYR A 146 2.49 -8.12 -7.97
C TYR A 146 3.88 -7.50 -8.17
N ASP A 147 4.55 -7.81 -9.28
CA ASP A 147 5.86 -7.25 -9.59
C ASP A 147 5.79 -5.72 -9.82
N THR A 148 4.75 -5.25 -10.51
CA THR A 148 4.52 -3.83 -10.74
C THR A 148 4.33 -3.07 -9.43
N LEU A 149 3.50 -3.60 -8.51
CA LEU A 149 3.20 -2.98 -7.22
C LEU A 149 4.43 -2.93 -6.31
N HIS A 150 5.24 -3.99 -6.29
CA HIS A 150 6.51 -3.96 -5.58
C HIS A 150 7.49 -2.94 -6.14
N LEU A 151 7.55 -2.79 -7.45
CA LEU A 151 8.37 -1.76 -8.07
C LEU A 151 7.89 -0.36 -7.71
N GLN A 152 6.59 -0.12 -7.73
CA GLN A 152 5.99 1.16 -7.29
C GLN A 152 6.28 1.44 -5.82
N GLN A 153 6.07 0.46 -4.94
CA GLN A 153 6.37 0.58 -3.52
C GLN A 153 7.81 1.00 -3.28
N LYS A 154 8.76 0.35 -3.96
CA LYS A 154 10.19 0.67 -3.86
C LYS A 154 10.53 2.05 -4.39
N ASN A 155 9.98 2.43 -5.56
CA ASN A 155 10.31 3.69 -6.23
C ASN A 155 9.74 4.90 -5.50
N LEU A 156 8.53 4.79 -4.96
CA LEU A 156 7.83 5.87 -4.29
C LEU A 156 8.01 5.84 -2.76
N GLY A 157 8.64 4.78 -2.22
CA GLY A 157 8.74 4.61 -0.77
C GLY A 157 7.35 4.55 -0.13
N LEU A 158 6.45 3.72 -0.67
CA LEU A 158 5.10 3.60 -0.16
C LEU A 158 5.07 2.82 1.14
N HIS A 159 4.30 3.33 2.12
CA HIS A 159 4.14 2.74 3.45
C HIS A 159 2.70 2.33 3.75
N CYS A 160 1.80 2.40 2.76
CA CYS A 160 0.40 2.05 2.93
C CYS A 160 0.24 0.58 3.28
N GLY A 161 -0.06 0.31 4.53
CA GLY A 161 -0.24 -1.04 5.07
C GLY A 161 -1.62 -1.24 5.71
N LEU A 162 -1.85 -2.41 6.29
CA LEU A 162 -3.11 -2.69 7.01
C LEU A 162 -3.41 -1.65 8.09
N GLN A 163 -2.39 -1.11 8.74
CA GLN A 163 -2.57 -0.09 9.78
C GLN A 163 -3.23 1.18 9.23
N THR A 164 -2.94 1.55 7.99
CA THR A 164 -3.55 2.73 7.34
C THR A 164 -5.06 2.58 7.20
N LEU A 165 -5.55 1.37 6.93
CA LEU A 165 -6.99 1.11 6.86
C LEU A 165 -7.69 1.37 8.20
N PHE A 166 -7.00 1.18 9.32
CA PHE A 166 -7.56 1.28 10.67
C PHE A 166 -7.17 2.59 11.39
N ALA A 167 -6.35 3.44 10.75
CA ALA A 167 -5.83 4.65 11.37
C ALA A 167 -6.91 5.71 11.68
N SER A 168 -8.05 5.67 10.98
CA SER A 168 -9.14 6.63 11.15
C SER A 168 -10.50 5.94 11.12
N ASP A 169 -11.41 6.41 11.98
CA ASP A 169 -12.80 5.94 12.04
C ASP A 169 -13.69 6.50 10.91
N ALA A 170 -13.18 7.42 10.10
CA ALA A 170 -13.97 8.16 9.11
C ALA A 170 -13.49 8.01 7.68
N ALA A 171 -12.21 7.79 7.46
CA ALA A 171 -11.62 7.72 6.12
C ALA A 171 -10.29 6.98 6.13
N CYS A 172 -9.89 6.44 4.98
CA CYS A 172 -8.54 5.94 4.74
C CYS A 172 -8.05 6.33 3.35
N ALA A 173 -6.74 6.34 3.18
CA ALA A 173 -6.07 6.66 1.93
C ALA A 173 -5.34 5.41 1.43
N VAL A 174 -5.57 5.02 0.17
CA VAL A 174 -5.06 3.75 -0.37
C VAL A 174 -4.56 3.95 -1.80
N PRO A 175 -3.35 3.48 -2.14
CA PRO A 175 -2.89 3.47 -3.52
C PRO A 175 -3.74 2.54 -4.38
N VAL A 176 -3.87 2.88 -5.65
CA VAL A 176 -4.67 2.13 -6.62
C VAL A 176 -3.74 1.45 -7.62
N CYS A 177 -3.92 0.17 -7.80
CA CYS A 177 -3.28 -0.62 -8.85
C CYS A 177 -3.97 -0.33 -10.19
N ALA A 178 -3.47 0.63 -10.93
CA ALA A 178 -3.97 0.98 -12.26
C ALA A 178 -3.08 0.37 -13.35
N GLU A 179 -3.67 0.05 -14.52
CA GLU A 179 -2.93 -0.47 -15.68
C GLU A 179 -1.94 0.55 -16.22
N GLU A 180 -2.33 1.81 -16.22
CA GLU A 180 -1.54 2.92 -16.72
C GLU A 180 -1.11 3.82 -15.55
N GLY A 181 0.05 3.51 -14.96
CA GLY A 181 0.67 4.39 -13.99
C GLY A 181 0.21 4.17 -12.54
N TYR A 182 0.30 5.23 -11.76
CA TYR A 182 0.00 5.26 -10.34
C TYR A 182 -1.23 6.14 -10.08
N ALA A 183 -2.18 5.59 -9.36
CA ALA A 183 -3.36 6.32 -8.89
C ALA A 183 -3.49 6.20 -7.37
N PHE A 184 -4.32 7.04 -6.77
CA PHE A 184 -4.53 7.09 -5.33
C PHE A 184 -5.99 7.36 -5.00
N SER A 185 -6.50 6.73 -3.96
CA SER A 185 -7.90 6.87 -3.57
C SER A 185 -8.04 7.25 -2.11
N PHE A 186 -8.97 8.14 -1.82
CA PHE A 186 -9.47 8.42 -0.49
C PHE A 186 -10.85 7.75 -0.36
N LEU A 187 -10.98 6.84 0.59
CA LEU A 187 -12.23 6.17 0.93
C LEU A 187 -12.83 6.79 2.16
N SER A 188 -14.10 7.14 2.12
CA SER A 188 -14.82 7.77 3.22
C SER A 188 -15.98 6.91 3.70
N LYS A 189 -16.24 6.96 5.00
CA LYS A 189 -17.36 6.26 5.65
C LYS A 189 -18.72 6.68 5.10
N ASP A 190 -18.87 7.93 4.67
CA ASP A 190 -20.09 8.45 4.06
C ASP A 190 -20.25 8.05 2.57
N GLY A 191 -19.31 7.27 2.03
CA GLY A 191 -19.33 6.76 0.66
C GLY A 191 -18.84 7.76 -0.41
N ARG A 192 -18.37 8.94 -0.01
CA ARG A 192 -17.79 9.92 -0.94
C ARG A 192 -16.32 9.58 -1.19
N ASN A 193 -16.06 8.69 -2.13
CA ASN A 193 -14.69 8.35 -2.51
C ASN A 193 -14.13 9.40 -3.46
N VAL A 194 -12.85 9.73 -3.29
CA VAL A 194 -12.11 10.64 -4.18
C VAL A 194 -10.96 9.89 -4.81
N PHE A 195 -10.90 9.91 -6.14
CA PHE A 195 -9.84 9.26 -6.91
C PHE A 195 -8.92 10.30 -7.55
N CYS A 196 -7.64 10.15 -7.32
CA CYS A 196 -6.58 10.90 -7.98
C CYS A 196 -6.00 10.02 -9.10
N HIS A 197 -6.46 10.23 -10.33
CA HIS A 197 -6.02 9.44 -11.50
C HIS A 197 -4.76 10.00 -12.16
N GLU A 198 -4.57 11.32 -12.10
CA GLU A 198 -3.39 11.97 -12.65
C GLU A 198 -2.17 11.63 -11.78
N ALA A 199 -1.11 11.12 -12.37
CA ALA A 199 0.06 10.61 -11.66
C ALA A 199 0.68 11.61 -10.66
N LEU A 200 0.76 12.88 -11.04
CA LEU A 200 1.25 13.93 -10.14
C LEU A 200 0.34 14.12 -8.93
N SER A 201 -0.97 14.22 -9.16
CA SER A 201 -1.97 14.38 -8.08
C SER A 201 -1.99 13.16 -7.17
N ALA A 202 -1.88 11.95 -7.72
CA ALA A 202 -1.85 10.71 -6.97
C ALA A 202 -0.59 10.60 -6.08
N GLN A 203 0.59 10.88 -6.62
CA GLN A 203 1.82 10.86 -5.83
C GLN A 203 1.85 11.97 -4.79
N LEU A 204 1.36 13.17 -5.12
CA LEU A 204 1.23 14.26 -4.15
C LEU A 204 0.26 13.88 -3.04
N ALA A 205 -0.88 13.26 -3.35
CA ALA A 205 -1.83 12.79 -2.36
C ALA A 205 -1.19 11.78 -1.39
N ALA A 206 -0.42 10.81 -1.91
CA ALA A 206 0.29 9.85 -1.09
C ALA A 206 1.33 10.51 -0.15
N VAL A 207 2.04 11.53 -0.64
CA VAL A 207 2.97 12.31 0.19
C VAL A 207 2.23 13.12 1.26
N LEU A 208 1.13 13.78 0.90
CA LEU A 208 0.33 14.60 1.81
C LEU A 208 -0.29 13.78 2.96
N THR A 209 -0.60 12.51 2.72
CA THR A 209 -1.12 11.58 3.74
C THR A 209 -0.02 10.88 4.53
N GLY A 210 1.25 11.07 4.16
CA GLY A 210 2.38 10.38 4.79
C GLY A 210 2.58 8.94 4.31
N GLU A 211 1.89 8.53 3.26
CA GLU A 211 1.98 7.17 2.69
C GLU A 211 3.15 7.00 1.72
N ALA A 212 3.77 8.08 1.27
CA ALA A 212 4.95 8.06 0.42
C ALA A 212 6.01 9.06 0.90
N ASP A 213 7.28 8.70 0.74
CA ASP A 213 8.43 9.56 1.05
C ASP A 213 9.19 10.05 -0.19
N ARG A 214 8.73 9.67 -1.38
CA ARG A 214 9.35 10.03 -2.67
C ARG A 214 8.31 10.32 -3.74
N MET A 215 8.75 11.08 -4.74
CA MET A 215 8.01 11.30 -5.98
C MET A 215 8.91 11.00 -7.18
N ASP A 216 8.38 10.31 -8.18
CA ASP A 216 9.01 10.07 -9.49
C ASP A 216 7.92 10.19 -10.56
N CYS A 217 7.82 11.33 -11.20
CA CYS A 217 6.72 11.63 -12.09
C CYS A 217 7.18 12.36 -13.34
N VAL A 218 6.42 12.22 -14.41
CA VAL A 218 6.51 12.99 -15.63
C VAL A 218 5.38 14.02 -15.65
N LEU A 219 5.75 15.29 -15.79
CA LEU A 219 4.82 16.37 -16.11
C LEU A 219 4.63 16.38 -17.63
N GLU A 220 3.57 15.74 -18.10
CA GLU A 220 3.36 15.50 -19.54
C GLU A 220 3.25 16.81 -20.33
N SER A 221 2.51 17.80 -19.81
CA SER A 221 2.33 19.10 -20.46
C SER A 221 3.62 19.90 -20.62
N GLU A 222 4.52 19.79 -19.64
CA GLU A 222 5.83 20.46 -19.61
C GLU A 222 6.93 19.58 -20.19
N GLU A 223 6.67 18.27 -20.38
CA GLU A 223 7.66 17.27 -20.76
C GLU A 223 8.90 17.29 -19.85
N ILE A 224 8.64 17.34 -18.54
CA ILE A 224 9.67 17.32 -17.49
C ILE A 224 9.47 16.04 -16.68
N ARG A 225 10.53 15.26 -16.52
CA ARG A 225 10.58 14.23 -15.49
C ARG A 225 11.25 14.80 -14.25
N PHE A 226 10.64 14.55 -13.09
CA PHE A 226 11.30 14.86 -11.82
C PHE A 226 11.32 13.66 -10.90
N ARG A 227 12.35 13.60 -10.06
CA ARG A 227 12.49 12.66 -8.97
C ARG A 227 13.01 13.37 -7.74
N ALA A 228 12.36 13.18 -6.60
CA ALA A 228 12.77 13.78 -5.34
C ALA A 228 12.36 12.92 -4.14
N GLY A 229 13.16 12.94 -3.08
CA GLY A 229 12.69 12.62 -1.74
C GLY A 229 11.80 13.75 -1.23
N THR A 230 10.85 13.44 -0.34
CA THR A 230 9.91 14.42 0.17
C THR A 230 9.99 14.55 1.68
N ASN A 231 9.67 15.75 2.18
CA ASN A 231 9.41 15.99 3.59
C ASN A 231 8.24 16.99 3.70
N LEU A 232 7.31 16.68 4.57
CA LEU A 232 6.09 17.46 4.74
C LEU A 232 6.04 18.08 6.15
N ALA A 233 5.67 19.35 6.22
CA ALA A 233 5.36 20.01 7.48
C ALA A 233 4.06 20.80 7.33
N VAL A 234 3.19 20.74 8.33
CA VAL A 234 1.94 21.52 8.39
C VAL A 234 2.09 22.58 9.47
N GLN A 235 1.87 23.84 9.10
CA GLN A 235 1.94 24.98 10.00
C GLN A 235 0.59 25.73 9.99
N PRO A 236 -0.28 25.49 10.98
CA PRO A 236 -1.50 26.28 11.10
C PRO A 236 -1.15 27.74 11.38
N ASP A 237 -1.65 28.68 10.58
CA ASP A 237 -1.47 30.11 10.74
C ASP A 237 -2.74 30.81 11.27
N SER A 238 -3.91 30.17 11.15
CA SER A 238 -5.14 30.55 11.81
C SER A 238 -6.01 29.34 12.17
N ALA A 239 -7.18 29.54 12.75
CA ALA A 239 -8.12 28.47 13.10
C ALA A 239 -8.72 27.80 11.86
N ASP A 240 -8.75 28.48 10.72
CA ASP A 240 -9.38 28.09 9.45
C ASP A 240 -8.39 27.99 8.28
N HIS A 241 -7.11 28.26 8.51
CA HIS A 241 -6.08 28.21 7.47
C HIS A 241 -4.77 27.60 7.98
N ALA A 242 -4.13 26.80 7.12
CA ALA A 242 -2.82 26.21 7.35
C ALA A 242 -1.90 26.38 6.14
N GLN A 243 -0.60 26.46 6.38
CA GLN A 243 0.42 26.37 5.37
C GLN A 243 0.99 24.95 5.36
N VAL A 244 0.98 24.30 4.20
CA VAL A 244 1.62 23.02 3.94
C VAL A 244 2.95 23.29 3.27
N LEU A 245 4.04 22.89 3.93
CA LEU A 245 5.41 23.04 3.41
C LEU A 245 5.86 21.69 2.87
N LEU A 246 6.03 21.57 1.56
CA LEU A 246 6.60 20.41 0.88
C LEU A 246 8.05 20.70 0.52
N THR A 247 8.98 20.02 1.15
CA THR A 247 10.40 20.08 0.81
C THR A 247 10.76 18.92 -0.12
N LEU A 248 11.23 19.24 -1.32
CA LEU A 248 11.75 18.29 -2.29
C LEU A 248 13.27 18.16 -2.08
N ARG A 249 13.71 17.01 -1.56
CA ARG A 249 15.13 16.73 -1.29
C ARG A 249 15.77 16.03 -2.48
N GLU A 250 17.02 16.36 -2.76
CA GLU A 250 17.77 15.77 -3.87
C GLU A 250 16.99 15.81 -5.20
N CYS A 251 16.27 16.91 -5.42
CA CYS A 251 15.40 17.08 -6.58
C CYS A 251 16.22 17.03 -7.87
N ARG A 252 15.87 16.09 -8.75
CA ARG A 252 16.48 15.95 -10.08
C ARG A 252 15.43 16.21 -11.15
N LEU A 253 15.72 17.16 -12.01
CA LEU A 253 14.88 17.54 -13.14
C LEU A 253 15.53 17.07 -14.45
N THR A 254 14.73 16.52 -15.35
CA THR A 254 15.18 16.07 -16.67
C THR A 254 14.25 16.63 -17.74
N ASP A 255 14.78 17.41 -18.66
CA ASP A 255 14.04 17.89 -19.83
C ASP A 255 13.90 16.77 -20.86
N LEU A 256 12.67 16.33 -21.07
CA LEU A 256 12.34 15.26 -22.04
C LEU A 256 12.27 15.79 -23.47
N LYS A 257 12.14 17.12 -23.67
CA LYS A 257 12.21 17.77 -25.00
C LYS A 257 13.63 17.87 -25.54
N GLY A 258 14.65 17.77 -24.69
CA GLY A 258 16.03 17.97 -25.07
C GLY A 258 16.36 19.41 -25.49
N GLN A 259 15.58 20.38 -25.00
CA GLN A 259 15.72 21.81 -25.36
C GLN A 259 16.75 22.56 -24.51
N ASN A 260 17.50 21.87 -23.64
CA ASN A 260 18.43 22.46 -22.67
C ASN A 260 17.80 23.61 -21.83
N ARG A 261 16.55 23.41 -21.39
CA ARG A 261 15.88 24.34 -20.47
C ARG A 261 16.67 24.46 -19.18
N GLY A 262 16.77 25.68 -18.64
CA GLY A 262 17.41 25.90 -17.35
C GLY A 262 16.71 25.19 -16.20
N GLU A 263 17.51 24.75 -15.23
CA GLU A 263 16.96 24.07 -14.03
C GLU A 263 15.98 24.96 -13.25
N GLU A 264 16.24 26.28 -13.22
CA GLU A 264 15.38 27.26 -12.56
C GLU A 264 14.00 27.36 -13.23
N GLU A 265 13.96 27.37 -14.58
CA GLU A 265 12.72 27.37 -15.35
C GLU A 265 11.90 26.10 -15.13
N MET A 266 12.54 24.92 -15.26
CA MET A 266 11.89 23.65 -15.00
C MET A 266 11.40 23.54 -13.55
N GLY A 267 12.16 24.08 -12.61
CA GLY A 267 11.79 24.12 -11.21
C GLY A 267 10.54 24.97 -10.93
N ALA A 268 10.45 26.14 -11.55
CA ALA A 268 9.28 27.00 -11.42
C ALA A 268 8.02 26.34 -12.02
N GLN A 269 8.16 25.62 -13.14
CA GLN A 269 7.08 24.84 -13.74
C GLN A 269 6.63 23.69 -12.84
N LEU A 270 7.56 22.96 -12.21
CA LEU A 270 7.26 21.92 -11.24
C LEU A 270 6.51 22.48 -10.02
N GLU A 271 6.98 23.57 -9.44
CA GLU A 271 6.33 24.21 -8.29
C GLU A 271 4.90 24.62 -8.62
N GLN A 272 4.67 25.23 -9.77
CA GLN A 272 3.33 25.62 -10.23
C GLN A 272 2.43 24.39 -10.46
N ALA A 273 2.96 23.31 -11.05
CA ALA A 273 2.20 22.07 -11.26
C ALA A 273 1.80 21.42 -9.95
N LEU A 274 2.70 21.37 -8.95
CA LEU A 274 2.42 20.83 -7.61
C LEU A 274 1.39 21.69 -6.87
N GLN A 275 1.46 23.02 -6.94
CA GLN A 275 0.46 23.91 -6.35
C GLN A 275 -0.91 23.69 -6.98
N ASN A 276 -0.99 23.58 -8.30
CA ASN A 276 -2.24 23.30 -9.01
C ASN A 276 -2.83 21.93 -8.63
N ALA A 277 -1.98 20.90 -8.52
CA ALA A 277 -2.40 19.56 -8.07
C ALA A 277 -2.93 19.61 -6.63
N PHE A 278 -2.24 20.32 -5.74
CA PHE A 278 -2.67 20.50 -4.35
C PHE A 278 -4.04 21.17 -4.25
N VAL A 279 -4.27 22.26 -4.98
CA VAL A 279 -5.56 22.97 -4.99
C VAL A 279 -6.70 22.05 -5.46
N ARG A 280 -6.43 21.17 -6.45
CA ARG A 280 -7.44 20.18 -6.89
C ARG A 280 -7.76 19.19 -5.78
N ILE A 281 -6.75 18.61 -5.13
CA ILE A 281 -6.92 17.65 -4.03
C ILE A 281 -7.64 18.33 -2.85
N GLU A 282 -7.18 19.49 -2.43
CA GLU A 282 -7.75 20.25 -1.31
C GLU A 282 -9.23 20.59 -1.53
N ASN A 283 -9.60 21.04 -2.72
CA ASN A 283 -10.99 21.34 -3.05
C ASN A 283 -11.89 20.11 -3.02
N GLN A 284 -11.39 18.94 -3.40
CA GLN A 284 -12.15 17.68 -3.36
C GLN A 284 -12.33 17.17 -1.93
N LEU A 285 -11.39 17.45 -1.04
CA LEU A 285 -11.36 16.95 0.34
C LEU A 285 -11.89 17.97 1.37
N PHE A 286 -12.14 19.21 0.97
CA PHE A 286 -12.45 20.30 1.90
C PHE A 286 -13.68 20.03 2.78
N ASP A 287 -14.75 19.51 2.19
CA ASP A 287 -16.00 19.19 2.89
C ASP A 287 -16.08 17.75 3.43
N TRP A 288 -14.97 17.03 3.41
CA TRP A 288 -14.92 15.66 3.91
C TRP A 288 -15.01 15.62 5.44
N GLU A 289 -15.76 14.66 6.01
CA GLU A 289 -15.81 14.43 7.46
C GLU A 289 -14.45 13.96 8.00
N GLY A 290 -13.78 13.09 7.24
CA GLY A 290 -12.40 12.71 7.51
C GLY A 290 -11.46 13.90 7.31
N ASP A 291 -10.34 13.89 7.99
CA ASP A 291 -9.27 14.87 7.84
C ASP A 291 -8.01 14.19 7.29
N PRO A 292 -8.05 13.69 6.03
CA PRO A 292 -6.97 12.85 5.49
C PRO A 292 -5.63 13.58 5.40
N LEU A 293 -5.66 14.92 5.40
CA LEU A 293 -4.45 15.75 5.41
C LEU A 293 -4.08 16.21 6.83
N ASN A 294 -4.83 15.80 7.85
CA ASN A 294 -4.65 16.18 9.26
C ASN A 294 -4.67 17.71 9.53
N LEU A 295 -5.28 18.50 8.64
CA LEU A 295 -5.29 19.97 8.74
C LEU A 295 -6.10 20.44 9.95
N ARG A 296 -7.28 19.85 10.17
CA ARG A 296 -8.15 20.18 11.31
C ARG A 296 -7.51 19.77 12.62
N PHE A 297 -6.84 18.62 12.65
CA PHE A 297 -6.11 18.15 13.83
C PHE A 297 -5.03 19.15 14.24
N TRP A 298 -4.22 19.63 13.30
CA TRP A 298 -3.16 20.61 13.59
C TRP A 298 -3.74 21.96 14.00
N ALA A 299 -4.80 22.45 13.34
CA ALA A 299 -5.47 23.71 13.70
C ALA A 299 -6.12 23.61 15.10
N ALA A 300 -6.80 22.49 15.39
CA ALA A 300 -7.40 22.25 16.70
C ALA A 300 -6.38 22.25 17.83
N ASN A 301 -5.26 21.59 17.64
CA ASN A 301 -4.19 21.53 18.64
C ASN A 301 -3.59 22.91 18.94
N ARG A 302 -3.48 23.77 17.94
CA ARG A 302 -2.86 25.09 18.11
C ARG A 302 -3.82 26.18 18.53
N TYR A 303 -5.05 26.16 18.03
CA TYR A 303 -6.04 27.24 18.23
C TYR A 303 -7.28 26.81 19.02
N GLY A 304 -7.39 25.55 19.41
CA GLY A 304 -8.55 25.02 20.15
C GLY A 304 -9.84 24.92 19.32
N ALA A 305 -9.77 25.11 18.01
CA ALA A 305 -10.92 25.10 17.11
C ALA A 305 -11.18 23.68 16.59
N SER A 306 -11.98 22.90 17.32
CA SER A 306 -12.49 21.62 16.82
C SER A 306 -13.68 21.85 15.88
N ASN A 307 -13.71 21.21 14.71
CA ASN A 307 -14.80 21.20 13.72
C ASN A 307 -14.90 22.41 12.76
N VAL A 308 -13.88 23.24 12.65
CA VAL A 308 -13.84 24.27 11.61
C VAL A 308 -13.17 23.67 10.37
N PRO A 309 -13.77 23.81 9.16
CA PRO A 309 -13.09 23.47 7.93
C PRO A 309 -11.81 24.32 7.78
N VAL A 310 -10.70 23.67 7.47
CA VAL A 310 -9.40 24.35 7.34
C VAL A 310 -8.99 24.35 5.89
N ARG A 311 -8.79 25.53 5.32
CA ARG A 311 -8.16 25.72 4.02
C ARG A 311 -6.64 25.63 4.15
N ALA A 312 -5.97 25.24 3.08
CA ALA A 312 -4.53 25.19 3.09
C ALA A 312 -3.92 25.77 1.81
N THR A 313 -2.69 26.26 1.95
CA THR A 313 -1.86 26.64 0.81
C THR A 313 -0.59 25.81 0.81
N LEU A 314 -0.15 25.37 -0.39
CA LEU A 314 1.08 24.62 -0.57
C LEU A 314 2.25 25.56 -0.90
N THR A 315 3.29 25.48 -0.11
CA THR A 315 4.60 26.05 -0.43
C THR A 315 5.59 24.93 -0.73
N VAL A 316 6.21 24.98 -1.89
CA VAL A 316 7.21 23.99 -2.33
C VAL A 316 8.59 24.58 -2.15
N LEU A 317 9.48 23.85 -1.47
CA LEU A 317 10.89 24.18 -1.31
C LEU A 317 11.71 23.11 -2.01
N ARG A 318 12.71 23.50 -2.81
CA ARG A 318 13.62 22.57 -3.48
C ARG A 318 15.00 22.62 -2.84
N GLU A 319 15.48 21.48 -2.42
CA GLU A 319 16.88 21.29 -2.04
C GLU A 319 17.57 20.57 -3.20
N ASN A 320 18.46 21.24 -3.89
CA ASN A 320 19.19 20.66 -5.00
C ASN A 320 20.09 19.52 -4.50
N ALA A 321 20.24 18.49 -5.33
CA ALA A 321 21.23 17.45 -5.06
C ALA A 321 22.64 18.12 -4.99
N PRO A 322 23.49 17.72 -4.04
CA PRO A 322 24.85 18.24 -4.00
C PRO A 322 25.53 17.93 -5.33
N GLU A 323 26.11 18.95 -5.96
CA GLU A 323 26.93 18.75 -7.15
C GLU A 323 28.07 17.80 -6.78
N HIS A 324 28.05 16.61 -7.37
CA HIS A 324 29.15 15.68 -7.25
C HIS A 324 30.34 16.28 -8.01
N SER A 325 31.21 16.96 -7.28
CA SER A 325 32.54 17.42 -7.74
C SER A 325 33.48 16.23 -7.98
#